data_fba5939311ce7abddeff653d4afbe5e7
#
_entry.id   fba5939311ce7abddeff653d4afbe5e7
#
_cell.length_a   1.000
_cell.length_b   1.000
_cell.length_c   1.000
_cell.angle_alpha   90.00
_cell.angle_beta   90.00
_cell.angle_gamma   90.00
#
_symmetry.space_group_name_H-M   'P 1'
#
loop_
_entity.id
_entity.type
_entity.pdbx_description
1 polymer ?
#
loop_
_entity_poly.entity_id
_entity_poly.type
_entity_poly.pdbx_seq_one_letter_code
_entity_poly.pdbx_strand_id
1 'polypeptide(L)'
;MQPCQGWLRQKPCPVRRDILAGSLGEAWIAEHRFAFPLLLRSPGYHTGRNFILIANGAGLTEAAANLPGDELLVIEYLDARGSDGSARKYRVMMIGGEIYPLHLAISGNWKVHYFSSDMADRPDHRLEEMAFLGDMRSRLGDKAMAGLAAIRDALGLDYAGVDFGLAPSGDLLLFEANATMVIAAPDSDPRWAYRRTAITSVIDAVVALIRQRAAGLGCQAIDHAAI
;
A
#
# COMPACT_ATOMS: atom_id res chain seq x y z
N MET A 1 -10.19 9.55 -19.23
CA MET A 1 -9.65 9.37 -17.87
C MET A 1 -8.90 10.63 -17.52
N GLN A 2 -9.37 11.43 -16.57
CA GLN A 2 -8.57 12.55 -16.06
C GLN A 2 -7.39 11.94 -15.27
N PRO A 3 -6.15 12.31 -15.53
CA PRO A 3 -5.03 11.94 -14.69
C PRO A 3 -5.26 12.62 -13.34
N CYS A 4 -5.53 11.84 -12.30
CA CYS A 4 -5.44 12.34 -10.94
C CYS A 4 -4.01 12.80 -10.74
N GLN A 5 -3.83 14.04 -10.28
CA GLN A 5 -2.55 14.71 -10.15
C GLN A 5 -1.52 13.87 -9.40
N GLY A 6 -0.57 13.27 -10.13
CA GLY A 6 0.66 12.73 -9.58
C GLY A 6 0.64 11.35 -8.95
N TRP A 7 -0.45 10.55 -9.07
CA TRP A 7 -0.50 9.17 -8.59
C TRP A 7 -1.39 8.26 -9.44
N LEU A 8 -0.99 6.98 -9.55
CA LEU A 8 -1.71 5.91 -10.20
C LEU A 8 -2.26 4.95 -9.15
N ARG A 9 -3.48 4.47 -9.31
CA ARG A 9 -4.07 3.46 -8.43
C ARG A 9 -4.35 2.17 -9.18
N GLN A 10 -4.23 1.04 -8.49
CA GLN A 10 -4.74 -0.23 -8.97
C GLN A 10 -6.26 -0.17 -9.16
N LYS A 11 -6.75 -0.75 -10.26
CA LYS A 11 -8.19 -0.91 -10.52
C LYS A 11 -8.55 -2.37 -10.29
N PRO A 12 -9.24 -2.71 -9.20
CA PRO A 12 -9.86 -4.01 -9.06
C PRO A 12 -11.15 -4.06 -9.87
N CYS A 13 -11.34 -5.14 -10.64
CA CYS A 13 -12.57 -5.42 -11.36
C CYS A 13 -13.05 -6.83 -10.99
N PRO A 14 -14.23 -6.98 -10.38
CA PRO A 14 -14.78 -8.28 -10.07
C PRO A 14 -15.21 -9.00 -11.35
N VAL A 15 -15.00 -10.31 -11.37
CA VAL A 15 -15.35 -11.18 -12.50
C VAL A 15 -15.68 -12.58 -11.97
N ARG A 16 -16.64 -13.25 -12.58
CA ARG A 16 -16.92 -14.64 -12.28
C ARG A 16 -15.75 -15.51 -12.71
N ARG A 17 -15.34 -16.43 -11.84
CA ARG A 17 -14.21 -17.34 -12.07
C ARG A 17 -14.38 -18.17 -13.34
N ASP A 18 -15.58 -18.67 -13.64
CA ASP A 18 -15.86 -19.51 -14.81
C ASP A 18 -15.62 -18.78 -16.16
N ILE A 19 -15.76 -17.45 -16.19
CA ILE A 19 -15.42 -16.63 -17.36
C ILE A 19 -13.90 -16.69 -17.61
N LEU A 20 -13.08 -16.46 -16.58
CA LEU A 20 -11.62 -16.46 -16.71
C LEU A 20 -11.03 -17.87 -16.90
N ALA A 21 -11.63 -18.87 -16.27
CA ALA A 21 -11.24 -20.28 -16.41
C ALA A 21 -11.71 -20.90 -17.74
N GLY A 22 -12.56 -20.21 -18.49
CA GLY A 22 -13.07 -20.64 -19.78
C GLY A 22 -12.31 -20.04 -20.96
N SER A 23 -12.77 -20.37 -22.17
CA SER A 23 -12.19 -19.86 -23.43
C SER A 23 -12.40 -18.35 -23.67
N LEU A 24 -13.25 -17.70 -22.89
CA LEU A 24 -13.56 -16.28 -23.00
C LEU A 24 -12.65 -15.40 -22.12
N GLY A 25 -11.77 -15.98 -21.31
CA GLY A 25 -10.98 -15.24 -20.33
C GLY A 25 -10.12 -14.12 -20.93
N GLU A 26 -9.35 -14.41 -21.98
CA GLU A 26 -8.52 -13.39 -22.64
C GLU A 26 -9.36 -12.31 -23.33
N ALA A 27 -10.48 -12.68 -23.95
CA ALA A 27 -11.40 -11.73 -24.56
C ALA A 27 -11.98 -10.77 -23.51
N TRP A 28 -12.36 -11.29 -22.33
CA TRP A 28 -12.84 -10.49 -21.22
C TRP A 28 -11.77 -9.49 -20.71
N ILE A 29 -10.50 -9.94 -20.58
CA ILE A 29 -9.37 -9.08 -20.19
C ILE A 29 -9.21 -7.91 -21.18
N ALA A 30 -9.26 -8.20 -22.49
CA ALA A 30 -9.12 -7.19 -23.52
C ALA A 30 -10.31 -6.21 -23.54
N GLU A 31 -11.54 -6.71 -23.43
CA GLU A 31 -12.77 -5.89 -23.38
C GLU A 31 -12.76 -4.90 -22.21
N HIS A 32 -12.29 -5.36 -21.04
CA HIS A 32 -12.20 -4.53 -19.84
C HIS A 32 -10.91 -3.69 -19.78
N ARG A 33 -10.11 -3.69 -20.85
CA ARG A 33 -8.89 -2.89 -21.01
C ARG A 33 -7.81 -3.17 -19.96
N PHE A 34 -7.72 -4.41 -19.53
CA PHE A 34 -6.57 -4.87 -18.77
C PHE A 34 -5.45 -5.32 -19.71
N ALA A 35 -4.21 -5.16 -19.27
CA ALA A 35 -3.01 -5.63 -19.95
C ALA A 35 -2.22 -6.60 -19.06
N PHE A 36 -1.54 -7.55 -19.66
CA PHE A 36 -0.57 -8.38 -18.94
C PHE A 36 0.77 -7.62 -18.74
N PRO A 37 1.47 -7.87 -17.64
CA PRO A 37 1.07 -8.72 -16.53
C PRO A 37 -0.07 -8.11 -15.71
N LEU A 38 -0.91 -8.96 -15.12
CA LEU A 38 -2.00 -8.56 -14.23
C LEU A 38 -2.03 -9.43 -12.97
N LEU A 39 -2.83 -9.03 -12.00
CA LEU A 39 -2.99 -9.75 -10.74
C LEU A 39 -4.39 -10.36 -10.67
N LEU A 40 -4.46 -11.61 -10.19
CA LEU A 40 -5.70 -12.28 -9.81
C LEU A 40 -5.75 -12.48 -8.30
N ARG A 41 -6.90 -12.21 -7.69
CA ARG A 41 -7.11 -12.37 -6.26
C ARG A 41 -8.49 -12.94 -5.97
N SER A 42 -8.57 -13.90 -5.05
CA SER A 42 -9.83 -14.28 -4.43
C SER A 42 -10.21 -13.28 -3.34
N PRO A 43 -11.44 -12.72 -3.33
CA PRO A 43 -11.93 -11.84 -2.27
C PRO A 43 -11.92 -12.53 -0.89
N GLY A 44 -11.86 -11.75 0.20
CA GLY A 44 -11.95 -12.26 1.57
C GLY A 44 -10.67 -12.86 2.15
N TYR A 45 -9.57 -12.91 1.41
CA TYR A 45 -8.28 -13.37 1.89
C TYR A 45 -7.33 -12.21 2.20
N HIS A 46 -6.54 -12.38 3.25
CA HIS A 46 -5.56 -11.39 3.72
C HIS A 46 -4.12 -11.91 3.56
N THR A 47 -3.13 -11.04 3.81
CA THR A 47 -1.69 -11.36 3.80
C THR A 47 -1.18 -11.92 2.47
N GLY A 48 -1.77 -11.52 1.33
CA GLY A 48 -1.38 -11.97 -0.01
C GLY A 48 -1.72 -13.43 -0.33
N ARG A 49 -2.56 -14.10 0.49
CA ARG A 49 -3.06 -15.45 0.16
C ARG A 49 -4.03 -15.36 -1.02
N ASN A 50 -4.00 -16.38 -1.89
CA ASN A 50 -4.83 -16.45 -3.10
C ASN A 50 -4.76 -15.17 -3.95
N PHE A 51 -3.53 -14.67 -4.10
CA PHE A 51 -3.16 -13.47 -4.83
C PHE A 51 -1.93 -13.79 -5.67
N ILE A 52 -2.08 -13.80 -6.99
CA ILE A 52 -1.10 -14.30 -7.95
C ILE A 52 -0.90 -13.31 -9.11
N LEU A 53 0.32 -13.30 -9.64
CA LEU A 53 0.69 -12.54 -10.84
C LEU A 53 0.53 -13.44 -12.07
N ILE A 54 -0.18 -12.96 -13.06
CA ILE A 54 -0.37 -13.60 -14.36
C ILE A 54 0.47 -12.84 -15.39
N ALA A 55 1.52 -13.48 -15.87
CA ALA A 55 2.47 -12.83 -16.77
C ALA A 55 1.90 -12.64 -18.20
N ASN A 56 1.05 -13.56 -18.67
CA ASN A 56 0.44 -13.56 -19.99
C ASN A 56 -0.83 -14.42 -20.01
N GLY A 57 -1.55 -14.42 -21.14
CA GLY A 57 -2.82 -15.15 -21.29
C GLY A 57 -2.72 -16.65 -21.10
N ALA A 58 -1.59 -17.28 -21.45
CA ALA A 58 -1.44 -18.73 -21.37
C ALA A 58 -1.62 -19.28 -19.94
N GLY A 59 -1.29 -18.49 -18.90
CA GLY A 59 -1.46 -18.90 -17.50
C GLY A 59 -2.82 -18.53 -16.89
N LEU A 60 -3.66 -17.77 -17.59
CA LEU A 60 -4.89 -17.20 -17.03
C LEU A 60 -5.91 -18.26 -16.62
N THR A 61 -6.22 -19.18 -17.52
CA THR A 61 -7.23 -20.22 -17.33
C THR A 61 -6.90 -21.15 -16.16
N GLU A 62 -5.66 -21.65 -16.11
CA GLU A 62 -5.20 -22.51 -15.04
C GLU A 62 -5.19 -21.78 -13.69
N ALA A 63 -4.67 -20.55 -13.67
CA ALA A 63 -4.61 -19.74 -12.48
C ALA A 63 -6.01 -19.42 -11.92
N ALA A 64 -6.96 -19.06 -12.79
CA ALA A 64 -8.34 -18.81 -12.39
C ALA A 64 -9.02 -20.08 -11.86
N ALA A 65 -8.79 -21.25 -12.46
CA ALA A 65 -9.36 -22.52 -12.01
C ALA A 65 -8.84 -22.93 -10.61
N ASN A 66 -7.59 -22.61 -10.29
CA ASN A 66 -6.94 -22.98 -9.02
C ASN A 66 -7.24 -22.02 -7.86
N LEU A 67 -7.79 -20.83 -8.12
CA LEU A 67 -8.16 -19.89 -7.08
C LEU A 67 -9.53 -20.23 -6.47
N PRO A 68 -9.70 -20.15 -5.14
CA PRO A 68 -10.98 -20.42 -4.48
C PRO A 68 -12.00 -19.32 -4.72
N GLY A 69 -13.29 -19.69 -4.58
CA GLY A 69 -14.44 -18.78 -4.72
C GLY A 69 -14.99 -18.74 -6.14
N ASP A 70 -16.20 -18.21 -6.28
CA ASP A 70 -16.90 -18.10 -7.57
C ASP A 70 -16.65 -16.76 -8.26
N GLU A 71 -16.17 -15.77 -7.50
CA GLU A 71 -15.77 -14.45 -7.95
C GLU A 71 -14.28 -14.22 -7.70
N LEU A 72 -13.61 -13.63 -8.67
CA LEU A 72 -12.22 -13.20 -8.59
C LEU A 72 -12.13 -11.70 -8.85
N LEU A 73 -11.05 -11.09 -8.38
CA LEU A 73 -10.68 -9.72 -8.73
C LEU A 73 -9.52 -9.76 -9.72
N VAL A 74 -9.74 -9.19 -10.90
CA VAL A 74 -8.67 -8.81 -11.84
C VAL A 74 -8.16 -7.45 -11.43
N ILE A 75 -6.85 -7.31 -11.23
CA ILE A 75 -6.23 -6.08 -10.74
C ILE A 75 -5.06 -5.74 -11.65
N GLU A 76 -4.98 -4.47 -12.05
CA GLU A 76 -3.84 -3.96 -12.81
C GLU A 76 -2.53 -4.13 -12.01
N TYR A 77 -1.50 -4.67 -12.65
CA TYR A 77 -0.17 -4.76 -12.04
C TYR A 77 0.55 -3.43 -12.18
N LEU A 78 0.86 -2.78 -11.08
CA LEU A 78 1.70 -1.59 -11.03
C LEU A 78 3.13 -2.01 -10.65
N ASP A 79 4.05 -1.88 -11.59
CA ASP A 79 5.44 -2.30 -11.41
C ASP A 79 6.24 -1.27 -10.60
N ALA A 80 6.57 -1.62 -9.37
CA ALA A 80 7.37 -0.80 -8.45
C ALA A 80 8.82 -1.28 -8.33
N ARG A 81 9.34 -1.98 -9.35
CA ARG A 81 10.75 -2.40 -9.38
C ARG A 81 11.65 -1.21 -9.72
N GLY A 82 12.72 -1.09 -8.96
CA GLY A 82 13.80 -0.18 -9.27
C GLY A 82 14.70 -0.70 -10.41
N SER A 83 15.72 0.07 -10.77
CA SER A 83 16.70 -0.29 -11.80
C SER A 83 17.53 -1.55 -11.46
N ASP A 84 17.56 -1.93 -10.18
CA ASP A 84 18.20 -3.16 -9.67
C ASP A 84 17.27 -4.40 -9.76
N GLY A 85 16.05 -4.24 -10.29
CA GLY A 85 15.06 -5.29 -10.41
C GLY A 85 14.30 -5.62 -9.12
N SER A 86 14.66 -5.00 -7.99
CA SER A 86 13.98 -5.23 -6.71
C SER A 86 12.72 -4.37 -6.58
N ALA A 87 11.61 -5.00 -6.16
CA ALA A 87 10.37 -4.30 -5.89
C ALA A 87 10.43 -3.58 -4.53
N ARG A 88 9.91 -2.35 -4.51
CA ARG A 88 9.88 -1.48 -3.33
C ARG A 88 8.44 -1.17 -2.94
N LYS A 89 8.13 -1.41 -1.67
CA LYS A 89 6.85 -1.04 -1.09
C LYS A 89 7.06 -0.17 0.13
N TYR A 90 6.70 1.08 -0.01
CA TYR A 90 6.71 2.07 1.06
C TYR A 90 5.41 2.03 1.83
N ARG A 91 5.48 2.29 3.12
CA ARG A 91 4.32 2.58 3.96
C ARG A 91 4.51 3.88 4.71
N VAL A 92 3.48 4.72 4.63
CA VAL A 92 3.36 5.92 5.44
C VAL A 92 2.08 5.88 6.27
N MET A 93 2.06 6.62 7.38
CA MET A 93 0.86 6.87 8.16
C MET A 93 0.45 8.32 7.96
N MET A 94 -0.85 8.54 7.78
CA MET A 94 -1.50 9.86 7.73
C MET A 94 -2.26 10.04 9.03
N ILE A 95 -1.83 10.98 9.86
CA ILE A 95 -2.34 11.18 11.23
C ILE A 95 -2.53 12.67 11.48
N GLY A 96 -3.76 13.08 11.75
CA GLY A 96 -4.08 14.48 12.05
C GLY A 96 -3.71 15.46 10.94
N GLY A 97 -3.71 15.01 9.68
CA GLY A 97 -3.33 15.81 8.53
C GLY A 97 -1.84 15.79 8.17
N GLU A 98 -0.99 15.16 8.99
CA GLU A 98 0.44 15.01 8.72
C GLU A 98 0.78 13.62 8.16
N ILE A 99 1.93 13.50 7.48
CA ILE A 99 2.39 12.25 6.84
C ILE A 99 3.69 11.80 7.50
N TYR A 100 3.70 10.58 8.02
CA TYR A 100 4.81 9.98 8.74
C TYR A 100 5.31 8.73 8.03
N PRO A 101 6.63 8.54 7.81
CA PRO A 101 7.17 7.31 7.26
C PRO A 101 7.07 6.19 8.31
N LEU A 102 6.68 4.97 7.91
CA LEU A 102 6.57 3.84 8.81
C LEU A 102 7.53 2.70 8.47
N HIS A 103 7.64 2.31 7.21
CA HIS A 103 8.63 1.35 6.72
C HIS A 103 8.77 1.37 5.20
N LEU A 104 9.90 0.82 4.73
CA LEU A 104 10.15 0.44 3.34
C LEU A 104 10.50 -1.05 3.31
N ALA A 105 9.76 -1.83 2.56
CA ALA A 105 10.07 -3.23 2.29
C ALA A 105 10.64 -3.37 0.87
N ILE A 106 11.75 -4.12 0.73
CA ILE A 106 12.41 -4.38 -0.56
C ILE A 106 12.53 -5.88 -0.74
N SER A 107 12.20 -6.38 -1.93
CA SER A 107 12.28 -7.80 -2.24
C SER A 107 12.55 -8.03 -3.72
N GLY A 108 13.27 -9.12 -4.03
CA GLY A 108 13.39 -9.65 -5.38
C GLY A 108 12.07 -10.18 -5.96
N ASN A 109 11.05 -10.37 -5.12
CA ASN A 109 9.73 -10.82 -5.53
C ASN A 109 8.78 -9.64 -5.76
N TRP A 110 7.88 -9.77 -6.74
CA TRP A 110 6.85 -8.78 -7.02
C TRP A 110 5.88 -8.56 -5.84
N LYS A 111 5.60 -9.63 -5.07
CA LYS A 111 4.73 -9.61 -3.88
C LYS A 111 5.55 -9.23 -2.66
N VAL A 112 5.62 -7.94 -2.39
CA VAL A 112 6.40 -7.43 -1.25
C VAL A 112 5.55 -7.43 0.01
N HIS A 113 5.98 -8.24 1.00
CA HIS A 113 5.43 -8.26 2.35
C HIS A 113 6.57 -7.99 3.33
N TYR A 114 6.43 -7.02 4.25
CA TYR A 114 7.53 -6.59 5.11
C TYR A 114 8.21 -7.78 5.84
N PHE A 115 7.41 -8.65 6.46
CA PHE A 115 7.94 -9.78 7.25
C PHE A 115 8.50 -10.95 6.43
N SER A 116 8.21 -11.01 5.14
CA SER A 116 8.72 -12.05 4.22
C SER A 116 9.58 -11.47 3.10
N SER A 117 9.98 -10.20 3.22
CA SER A 117 10.89 -9.53 2.31
C SER A 117 12.35 -9.81 2.70
N ASP A 118 13.27 -9.44 1.81
CA ASP A 118 14.70 -9.73 1.99
C ASP A 118 15.38 -8.80 3.02
N MET A 119 14.60 -8.02 3.77
CA MET A 119 15.11 -7.00 4.72
C MET A 119 16.00 -7.57 5.82
N ALA A 120 15.71 -8.78 6.30
CA ALA A 120 16.48 -9.40 7.38
C ALA A 120 17.92 -9.77 6.95
N ASP A 121 18.07 -10.21 5.70
CA ASP A 121 19.32 -10.77 5.18
C ASP A 121 20.14 -9.75 4.35
N ARG A 122 19.53 -8.57 4.05
CA ARG A 122 20.11 -7.55 3.19
C ARG A 122 20.37 -6.24 3.97
N PRO A 123 21.62 -6.02 4.44
CA PRO A 123 21.99 -4.76 5.11
C PRO A 123 21.79 -3.51 4.25
N ASP A 124 22.04 -3.61 2.94
CA ASP A 124 21.81 -2.55 1.97
C ASP A 124 20.34 -2.12 1.87
N HIS A 125 19.38 -3.07 1.92
CA HIS A 125 17.97 -2.77 1.98
C HIS A 125 17.59 -2.02 3.27
N ARG A 126 18.18 -2.42 4.42
CA ARG A 126 17.97 -1.71 5.69
C ARG A 126 18.55 -0.30 5.69
N LEU A 127 19.68 -0.08 5.02
CA LEU A 127 20.24 1.27 4.85
C LEU A 127 19.32 2.15 4.00
N GLU A 128 18.72 1.59 2.96
CA GLU A 128 17.73 2.33 2.14
C GLU A 128 16.47 2.67 2.96
N GLU A 129 15.94 1.73 3.74
CA GLU A 129 14.83 2.00 4.67
C GLU A 129 15.21 3.06 5.70
N MET A 130 16.38 2.96 6.31
CA MET A 130 16.85 3.95 7.30
C MET A 130 16.91 5.35 6.70
N ALA A 131 17.38 5.49 5.46
CA ALA A 131 17.43 6.77 4.78
C ALA A 131 16.00 7.31 4.48
N PHE A 132 15.05 6.45 4.10
CA PHE A 132 13.65 6.82 3.93
C PHE A 132 13.01 7.27 5.24
N LEU A 133 13.24 6.55 6.33
CA LEU A 133 12.72 6.88 7.65
C LEU A 133 13.29 8.19 8.20
N GLY A 134 14.55 8.48 7.89
CA GLY A 134 15.24 9.70 8.34
C GLY A 134 14.87 10.96 7.56
N ASP A 135 14.70 10.83 6.24
CA ASP A 135 14.30 11.95 5.35
C ASP A 135 13.45 11.44 4.20
N MET A 136 12.17 11.25 4.48
CA MET A 136 11.18 10.79 3.51
C MET A 136 11.11 11.71 2.28
N ARG A 137 11.09 13.03 2.47
CA ARG A 137 10.95 13.99 1.36
C ARG A 137 12.12 13.91 0.39
N SER A 138 13.33 13.88 0.88
CA SER A 138 14.53 13.77 0.05
C SER A 138 14.56 12.45 -0.73
N ARG A 139 14.05 11.36 -0.12
CA ARG A 139 14.06 10.02 -0.74
C ARG A 139 12.96 9.82 -1.76
N LEU A 140 11.78 10.38 -1.55
CA LEU A 140 10.62 10.23 -2.45
C LEU A 140 10.60 11.28 -3.56
N GLY A 141 11.12 12.49 -3.29
CA GLY A 141 11.04 13.65 -4.17
C GLY A 141 9.68 14.37 -4.11
N ASP A 142 9.65 15.58 -4.64
CA ASP A 142 8.48 16.46 -4.53
C ASP A 142 7.25 15.92 -5.23
N LYS A 143 7.42 15.19 -6.36
CA LYS A 143 6.30 14.62 -7.11
C LYS A 143 5.55 13.56 -6.30
N ALA A 144 6.26 12.64 -5.67
CA ALA A 144 5.64 11.61 -4.82
C ALA A 144 5.05 12.21 -3.54
N MET A 145 5.71 13.21 -2.94
CA MET A 145 5.17 13.94 -1.79
C MET A 145 3.88 14.67 -2.11
N ALA A 146 3.78 15.30 -3.29
CA ALA A 146 2.53 15.90 -3.77
C ALA A 146 1.43 14.85 -3.99
N GLY A 147 1.79 13.66 -4.52
CA GLY A 147 0.87 12.54 -4.65
C GLY A 147 0.34 12.05 -3.29
N LEU A 148 1.20 11.93 -2.28
CA LEU A 148 0.79 11.56 -0.92
C LEU A 148 -0.14 12.63 -0.30
N ALA A 149 0.14 13.91 -0.49
CA ALA A 149 -0.72 15.00 -0.03
C ALA A 149 -2.10 14.92 -0.69
N ALA A 150 -2.16 14.68 -2.00
CA ALA A 150 -3.43 14.53 -2.72
C ALA A 150 -4.23 13.29 -2.25
N ILE A 151 -3.55 12.17 -1.93
CA ILE A 151 -4.21 10.99 -1.36
C ILE A 151 -4.75 11.30 0.03
N ARG A 152 -3.98 11.95 0.91
CA ARG A 152 -4.42 12.38 2.24
C ARG A 152 -5.70 13.23 2.15
N ASP A 153 -5.70 14.23 1.28
CA ASP A 153 -6.82 15.15 1.10
C ASP A 153 -8.05 14.42 0.53
N ALA A 154 -7.85 13.48 -0.39
CA ALA A 154 -8.93 12.66 -0.95
C ALA A 154 -9.53 11.67 0.07
N LEU A 155 -8.71 11.14 1.00
CA LEU A 155 -9.20 10.26 2.06
C LEU A 155 -10.00 11.04 3.11
N GLY A 156 -9.58 12.25 3.48
CA GLY A 156 -10.25 13.07 4.49
C GLY A 156 -10.34 12.41 5.86
N LEU A 157 -9.39 11.53 6.21
CA LEU A 157 -9.39 10.75 7.43
C LEU A 157 -8.36 11.29 8.42
N ASP A 158 -8.70 11.26 9.69
CA ASP A 158 -7.78 11.59 10.78
C ASP A 158 -6.65 10.55 10.96
N TYR A 159 -6.90 9.31 10.53
CA TYR A 159 -5.96 8.21 10.63
C TYR A 159 -6.11 7.27 9.43
N ALA A 160 -5.03 7.04 8.72
CA ALA A 160 -4.93 6.05 7.66
C ALA A 160 -3.48 5.62 7.45
N GLY A 161 -3.27 4.39 6.98
CA GLY A 161 -2.00 3.94 6.42
C GLY A 161 -2.10 3.81 4.90
N VAL A 162 -1.01 4.09 4.20
CA VAL A 162 -0.94 4.03 2.74
C VAL A 162 0.27 3.21 2.32
N ASP A 163 0.03 2.13 1.56
CA ASP A 163 1.05 1.32 0.89
C ASP A 163 1.18 1.77 -0.56
N PHE A 164 2.40 2.06 -0.99
CA PHE A 164 2.66 2.53 -2.34
C PHE A 164 4.05 2.11 -2.85
N GLY A 165 4.24 2.21 -4.14
CA GLY A 165 5.53 2.14 -4.82
C GLY A 165 5.82 3.43 -5.59
N LEU A 166 6.97 3.48 -6.25
CA LEU A 166 7.31 4.54 -7.18
C LEU A 166 7.57 3.96 -8.57
N ALA A 167 6.99 4.58 -9.58
CA ALA A 167 7.38 4.33 -10.96
C ALA A 167 8.75 4.98 -11.27
N PRO A 168 9.47 4.54 -12.31
CA PRO A 168 10.71 5.21 -12.74
C PRO A 168 10.54 6.69 -13.08
N SER A 169 9.34 7.12 -13.43
CA SER A 169 8.96 8.53 -13.67
C SER A 169 8.81 9.36 -12.38
N GLY A 170 8.91 8.74 -11.21
CA GLY A 170 8.62 9.34 -9.90
C GLY A 170 7.13 9.47 -9.58
N ASP A 171 6.24 8.87 -10.41
CA ASP A 171 4.82 8.79 -10.10
C ASP A 171 4.59 7.81 -8.95
N LEU A 172 3.67 8.18 -8.04
CA LEU A 172 3.27 7.32 -6.94
C LEU A 172 2.31 6.23 -7.45
N LEU A 173 2.63 4.99 -7.13
CA LEU A 173 1.83 3.80 -7.44
C LEU A 173 1.08 3.37 -6.18
N LEU A 174 -0.18 3.76 -6.03
CA LEU A 174 -0.99 3.44 -4.85
C LEU A 174 -1.45 1.98 -4.90
N PHE A 175 -1.03 1.18 -3.90
CA PHE A 175 -1.46 -0.21 -3.74
C PHE A 175 -2.64 -0.35 -2.79
N GLU A 176 -2.57 0.31 -1.61
CA GLU A 176 -3.59 0.22 -0.58
C GLU A 176 -3.65 1.50 0.24
N ALA A 177 -4.86 1.91 0.63
CA ALA A 177 -5.11 2.88 1.68
C ALA A 177 -6.09 2.25 2.68
N ASN A 178 -5.75 2.28 3.97
CA ASN A 178 -6.47 1.52 5.00
C ASN A 178 -6.57 2.33 6.30
N ALA A 179 -7.81 2.56 6.77
CA ALA A 179 -8.11 3.26 8.01
C ALA A 179 -7.77 2.44 9.28
N THR A 180 -7.50 1.13 9.12
CA THR A 180 -7.19 0.21 10.23
C THR A 180 -5.74 -0.30 10.17
N MET A 181 -4.85 0.42 9.50
CA MET A 181 -3.44 0.04 9.37
C MET A 181 -2.77 -0.06 10.74
N VAL A 182 -2.12 -1.19 11.00
CA VAL A 182 -1.44 -1.45 12.28
C VAL A 182 -0.05 -0.83 12.30
N ILE A 183 0.30 -0.20 13.42
CA ILE A 183 1.65 0.25 13.75
C ILE A 183 2.24 -0.78 14.70
N ALA A 184 3.20 -1.57 14.23
CA ALA A 184 3.91 -2.55 15.06
C ALA A 184 5.24 -1.97 15.55
N ALA A 185 5.54 -2.16 16.82
CA ALA A 185 6.88 -1.89 17.36
C ALA A 185 7.92 -2.76 16.60
N PRO A 186 9.15 -2.26 16.40
CA PRO A 186 10.21 -3.06 15.81
C PRO A 186 10.58 -4.20 16.76
N ASP A 187 11.01 -5.32 16.18
CA ASP A 187 11.59 -6.43 16.92
C ASP A 187 12.71 -5.93 17.86
N SER A 188 12.94 -6.66 18.96
CA SER A 188 14.01 -6.37 19.92
C SER A 188 15.42 -6.56 19.34
N ASP A 189 15.55 -7.29 18.23
CA ASP A 189 16.82 -7.50 17.53
C ASP A 189 17.46 -6.14 17.15
N PRO A 190 18.75 -5.93 17.52
CA PRO A 190 19.47 -4.68 17.22
C PRO A 190 19.48 -4.28 15.74
N ARG A 191 19.33 -5.22 14.81
CA ARG A 191 19.22 -4.94 13.37
C ARG A 191 18.08 -3.96 13.03
N TRP A 192 17.04 -3.90 13.86
CA TRP A 192 15.86 -3.07 13.65
C TRP A 192 15.85 -1.79 14.49
N ALA A 193 16.93 -1.54 15.26
CA ALA A 193 16.99 -0.41 16.18
C ALA A 193 16.77 0.95 15.50
N TYR A 194 17.23 1.12 14.25
CA TYR A 194 17.07 2.35 13.47
C TYR A 194 15.62 2.76 13.21
N ARG A 195 14.66 1.80 13.29
CA ARG A 195 13.24 2.06 13.05
C ARG A 195 12.54 2.69 14.25
N ARG A 196 13.11 2.59 15.44
CA ARG A 196 12.45 2.97 16.70
C ARG A 196 12.04 4.44 16.71
N THR A 197 12.92 5.34 16.29
CA THR A 197 12.63 6.78 16.27
C THR A 197 11.41 7.09 15.39
N ALA A 198 11.37 6.59 14.16
CA ALA A 198 10.25 6.82 13.27
C ALA A 198 8.94 6.24 13.83
N ILE A 199 8.97 5.01 14.36
CA ILE A 199 7.78 4.37 14.95
C ILE A 199 7.30 5.13 16.20
N THR A 200 8.22 5.59 17.06
CA THR A 200 7.86 6.42 18.21
C THR A 200 7.17 7.70 17.77
N SER A 201 7.70 8.40 16.76
CA SER A 201 7.08 9.62 16.22
C SER A 201 5.65 9.37 15.71
N VAL A 202 5.42 8.22 15.05
CA VAL A 202 4.08 7.82 14.60
C VAL A 202 3.14 7.56 15.79
N ILE A 203 3.61 6.85 16.81
CA ILE A 203 2.82 6.56 18.02
C ILE A 203 2.49 7.86 18.77
N ASP A 204 3.45 8.75 18.93
CA ASP A 204 3.26 10.06 19.59
C ASP A 204 2.23 10.91 18.84
N ALA A 205 2.24 10.90 17.52
CA ALA A 205 1.24 11.57 16.70
C ALA A 205 -0.17 11.00 16.92
N VAL A 206 -0.33 9.67 17.01
CA VAL A 206 -1.62 9.03 17.35
C VAL A 206 -2.09 9.45 18.73
N VAL A 207 -1.22 9.41 19.74
CA VAL A 207 -1.54 9.83 21.11
C VAL A 207 -1.96 11.30 21.16
N ALA A 208 -1.25 12.18 20.45
CA ALA A 208 -1.57 13.59 20.34
C ALA A 208 -2.96 13.81 19.69
N LEU A 209 -3.25 13.11 18.59
CA LEU A 209 -4.55 13.14 17.92
C LEU A 209 -5.68 12.73 18.87
N ILE A 210 -5.53 11.60 19.58
CA ILE A 210 -6.54 11.11 20.53
C ILE A 210 -6.80 12.16 21.63
N ARG A 211 -5.74 12.74 22.22
CA ARG A 211 -5.86 13.79 23.25
C ARG A 211 -6.59 15.01 22.73
N GLN A 212 -6.25 15.47 21.53
CA GLN A 212 -6.91 16.63 20.90
C GLN A 212 -8.41 16.37 20.68
N ARG A 213 -8.77 15.20 20.17
CA ARG A 213 -10.19 14.84 19.93
C ARG A 213 -10.97 14.68 21.24
N ALA A 214 -10.36 14.08 22.26
CA ALA A 214 -10.98 13.95 23.59
C ALA A 214 -11.23 15.32 24.25
N ALA A 215 -10.28 16.26 24.15
CA ALA A 215 -10.47 17.62 24.68
C ALA A 215 -11.57 18.38 23.94
N GLY A 216 -11.70 18.23 22.62
CA GLY A 216 -12.79 18.82 21.82
C GLY A 216 -14.18 18.29 22.18
N LEU A 217 -14.29 17.00 22.51
CA LEU A 217 -15.55 16.39 22.95
C LEU A 217 -15.97 16.87 24.35
N GLY A 218 -15.02 17.11 25.25
CA GLY A 218 -15.27 17.65 26.59
C GLY A 218 -15.83 19.09 26.58
N CYS A 219 -15.43 19.90 25.61
CA CYS A 219 -15.94 21.26 25.45
C CYS A 219 -17.40 21.30 24.93
N GLN A 220 -17.80 20.35 24.08
CA GLN A 220 -19.15 20.25 23.54
C GLN A 220 -20.17 19.69 24.56
N ALA A 221 -19.74 18.85 25.50
CA ALA A 221 -20.61 18.27 26.52
C ALA A 221 -21.07 19.28 27.60
N ILE A 222 -20.37 20.41 27.76
CA ILE A 222 -20.71 21.44 28.75
C ILE A 222 -21.77 22.42 28.22
N ASP A 223 -21.86 22.65 26.91
CA ASP A 223 -22.85 23.55 26.30
C ASP A 223 -24.27 22.98 26.24
N HIS A 224 -24.46 21.66 26.40
CA HIS A 224 -25.81 21.04 26.45
C HIS A 224 -26.44 20.93 27.86
N ALA A 225 -25.73 21.36 28.91
CA ALA A 225 -26.23 21.34 30.29
C ALA A 225 -26.79 22.68 30.79
N ALA A 226 -26.88 23.69 29.90
CA ALA A 226 -27.41 25.00 30.22
C ALA A 226 -28.67 25.34 29.40
N ILE A 227 -29.72 24.52 29.52
CA ILE A 227 -31.10 24.89 29.16
C ILE A 227 -32.06 24.27 30.22
#